data_12008e353d7288a992ed7962dffd8a19
#
_entry.id   12008e353d7288a992ed7962dffd8a19
#
_cell.length_a   1.000
_cell.length_b   1.000
_cell.length_c   1.000
_cell.angle_alpha   90.00
_cell.angle_beta   90.00
_cell.angle_gamma   90.00
#
_symmetry.space_group_name_H-M   'P 1'
#
loop_
_entity.id
_entity.type
_entity.pdbx_description
1 polymer ?
#
loop_
_entity_poly.entity_id
_entity_poly.type
_entity_poly.pdbx_seq_one_letter_code
_entity_poly.pdbx_strand_id
1 'polypeptide(L)'
;MSRWQRYWFAEGGRTSLAIVRMAVALATLMVLQLLATLSTVEIPGPPELYRPVGIWMVFGRWVPPDAVFTLLWIVAWTSTLAMLFGFATRISTAASFVAAVALASASYASSASWSHPFNVVLLAHMALLGARAGDTLSIDEVIRIHRGQPPVNIAGGYQWSLRLVQLAVALMFFGAAWHKLRSGGIGLRWALSDNLRHHLLVRYDLAGLDRPPLVDWLLEESWRYRAAALGNLFSQAAPMLACVFVRRPLVRLACGGIFALEVLGLGLVVTLWNYHWFPLVAVFVDWEWLLGKLRLPVAEPPPSVSGSSPRGPQIFIAGYLLYYVATAFVPSIDQRLNTYPFSAFPMFASIRATPPLDQHMPYSVPGDRYEVTSDHPLSVEAQRWFDHHNRWLYDLKDPTKLETRMRSILATAQARYPEVGIRGVRHRFMMFEAPAYPAEARFEPRPIATLAELRPDGTFRSVFGKLTKDGVELRPQQVDAKSVRLVYYLNDLPVAHQLPATRDGDRFVTGPLKGKPLTVIAIIDGEPWLAARRKK
;
A
#
# COMPACT_ATOMS: atom_id res chain seq x y z
N MET A 1 15.44 -28.64 -24.67
CA MET A 1 15.01 -27.68 -23.62
C MET A 1 13.85 -28.21 -22.80
N SER A 2 13.89 -28.15 -21.48
CA SER A 2 12.76 -28.46 -20.59
C SER A 2 11.60 -27.46 -20.79
N ARG A 3 10.38 -27.77 -20.25
CA ARG A 3 9.25 -26.83 -20.31
C ARG A 3 9.59 -25.51 -19.63
N TRP A 4 10.31 -25.54 -18.51
CA TRP A 4 10.82 -24.38 -17.79
C TRP A 4 11.73 -23.51 -18.65
N GLN A 5 12.74 -24.13 -19.29
CA GLN A 5 13.65 -23.42 -20.16
C GLN A 5 12.96 -22.78 -21.35
N ARG A 6 11.99 -23.47 -21.97
CA ARG A 6 11.18 -22.90 -23.05
C ARG A 6 10.33 -21.72 -22.63
N TYR A 7 9.80 -21.74 -21.43
CA TYR A 7 9.01 -20.62 -20.92
C TYR A 7 9.87 -19.36 -20.72
N TRP A 8 11.03 -19.51 -20.09
CA TRP A 8 11.86 -18.39 -19.68
C TRP A 8 12.88 -17.93 -20.72
N PHE A 9 13.39 -18.81 -21.56
CA PHE A 9 14.53 -18.57 -22.44
C PHE A 9 14.25 -18.88 -23.93
N ALA A 10 12.98 -19.03 -24.31
CA ALA A 10 12.62 -19.12 -25.72
C ALA A 10 12.97 -17.81 -26.45
N GLU A 11 12.84 -17.85 -27.76
CA GLU A 11 12.99 -16.66 -28.60
C GLU A 11 12.06 -15.55 -28.10
N GLY A 12 12.63 -14.43 -27.71
CA GLY A 12 11.91 -13.28 -27.16
C GLY A 12 12.41 -11.99 -27.79
N GLY A 13 11.48 -11.07 -27.97
CA GLY A 13 11.74 -9.86 -28.72
C GLY A 13 12.64 -8.88 -28.00
N ARG A 14 13.66 -8.41 -28.68
CA ARG A 14 14.50 -7.29 -28.22
C ARG A 14 13.69 -5.99 -28.16
N THR A 15 12.82 -5.79 -29.14
CA THR A 15 11.96 -4.61 -29.25
C THR A 15 10.98 -4.53 -28.08
N SER A 16 10.29 -5.65 -27.76
CA SER A 16 9.41 -5.71 -26.57
C SER A 16 10.13 -5.36 -25.29
N LEU A 17 11.35 -5.88 -25.10
CA LEU A 17 12.12 -5.59 -23.88
C LEU A 17 12.54 -4.12 -23.80
N ALA A 18 12.93 -3.51 -24.91
CA ALA A 18 13.27 -2.11 -24.96
C ALA A 18 12.05 -1.20 -24.66
N ILE A 19 10.89 -1.51 -25.22
CA ILE A 19 9.64 -0.77 -24.95
C ILE A 19 9.22 -0.95 -23.48
N VAL A 20 9.32 -2.16 -22.94
CA VAL A 20 9.03 -2.42 -21.51
C VAL A 20 9.99 -1.65 -20.59
N ARG A 21 11.28 -1.55 -20.94
CA ARG A 21 12.24 -0.67 -20.23
C ARG A 21 11.75 0.77 -20.21
N MET A 22 11.37 1.31 -21.38
CA MET A 22 10.86 2.68 -21.48
C MET A 22 9.58 2.88 -20.66
N ALA A 23 8.66 1.92 -20.70
CA ALA A 23 7.42 1.95 -19.93
C ALA A 23 7.68 1.92 -18.41
N VAL A 24 8.57 1.06 -17.94
CA VAL A 24 8.96 0.98 -16.52
C VAL A 24 9.70 2.24 -16.09
N ALA A 25 10.58 2.78 -16.93
CA ALA A 25 11.26 4.06 -16.65
C ALA A 25 10.25 5.22 -16.53
N LEU A 26 9.28 5.30 -17.45
CA LEU A 26 8.22 6.31 -17.39
C LEU A 26 7.38 6.14 -16.12
N ALA A 27 6.97 4.92 -15.80
CA ALA A 27 6.25 4.64 -14.56
C ALA A 27 7.06 5.05 -13.31
N THR A 28 8.38 4.82 -13.33
CA THR A 28 9.28 5.23 -12.24
C THR A 28 9.40 6.75 -12.14
N LEU A 29 9.50 7.48 -13.26
CA LEU A 29 9.46 8.96 -13.28
C LEU A 29 8.16 9.49 -12.66
N MET A 30 7.02 8.88 -12.99
CA MET A 30 5.73 9.24 -12.40
C MET A 30 5.69 8.95 -10.88
N VAL A 31 6.30 7.86 -10.42
CA VAL A 31 6.47 7.59 -8.98
C VAL A 31 7.34 8.65 -8.31
N LEU A 32 8.47 9.02 -8.92
CA LEU A 32 9.33 10.09 -8.40
C LEU A 32 8.59 11.44 -8.36
N GLN A 33 7.82 11.78 -9.39
CA GLN A 33 6.98 12.97 -9.40
C GLN A 33 5.94 12.95 -8.27
N LEU A 34 5.27 11.81 -8.06
CA LEU A 34 4.31 11.66 -6.96
C LEU A 34 5.00 11.84 -5.60
N LEU A 35 6.15 11.23 -5.39
CA LEU A 35 6.92 11.38 -4.15
C LEU A 35 7.34 12.83 -3.92
N ALA A 36 7.72 13.56 -4.98
CA ALA A 36 8.10 14.97 -4.89
C ALA A 36 6.90 15.90 -4.59
N THR A 37 5.68 15.52 -5.03
CA THR A 37 4.46 16.32 -4.86
C THR A 37 3.66 15.94 -3.62
N LEU A 38 4.01 14.88 -2.90
CA LEU A 38 3.41 14.53 -1.63
C LEU A 38 3.89 15.51 -0.54
N SER A 39 3.35 16.74 -0.59
CA SER A 39 3.69 17.82 0.33
C SER A 39 3.44 17.50 1.82
N THR A 40 2.63 16.46 2.08
CA THR A 40 2.32 15.98 3.43
C THR A 40 3.39 15.06 4.03
N VAL A 41 4.40 14.67 3.24
CA VAL A 41 5.45 13.74 3.67
C VAL A 41 6.80 14.45 3.60
N GLU A 42 7.35 14.73 4.77
CA GLU A 42 8.73 15.21 4.88
C GLU A 42 9.69 14.03 4.67
N ILE A 43 10.70 14.22 3.83
CA ILE A 43 11.76 13.26 3.61
C ILE A 43 13.10 13.98 3.80
N PRO A 44 13.82 13.74 4.93
CA PRO A 44 13.41 12.97 6.10
C PRO A 44 12.39 13.73 6.96
N GLY A 45 11.50 12.98 7.62
CA GLY A 45 10.65 13.55 8.66
C GLY A 45 11.39 13.66 10.00
N PRO A 46 10.72 14.21 11.04
CA PRO A 46 11.30 14.31 12.36
C PRO A 46 11.85 12.99 12.87
N PRO A 47 13.06 12.96 13.47
CA PRO A 47 13.70 11.72 13.92
C PRO A 47 12.84 10.86 14.85
N GLU A 48 12.03 11.50 15.70
CA GLU A 48 11.14 10.84 16.66
C GLU A 48 9.97 10.14 15.94
N LEU A 49 9.56 10.65 14.78
CA LEU A 49 8.51 10.07 13.93
C LEU A 49 9.07 9.05 12.94
N TYR A 50 10.40 9.04 12.74
CA TYR A 50 11.05 8.17 11.78
C TYR A 50 11.00 6.71 12.22
N ARG A 51 10.48 5.86 11.36
CA ARG A 51 10.41 4.42 11.56
C ARG A 51 10.93 3.72 10.30
N PRO A 52 12.15 3.19 10.33
CA PRO A 52 12.80 2.67 9.13
C PRO A 52 11.96 1.57 8.47
N VAL A 53 11.88 1.64 7.15
CA VAL A 53 11.15 0.72 6.28
C VAL A 53 12.08 0.26 5.17
N GLY A 54 11.97 -1.00 4.75
CA GLY A 54 12.72 -1.56 3.64
C GLY A 54 14.23 -1.42 3.83
N ILE A 55 14.92 -0.85 2.87
CA ILE A 55 16.40 -0.71 2.89
C ILE A 55 16.91 0.08 4.11
N TRP A 56 16.13 1.03 4.64
CA TRP A 56 16.56 1.84 5.78
C TRP A 56 16.63 1.06 7.10
N MET A 57 16.00 -0.12 7.18
CA MET A 57 16.08 -0.97 8.37
C MET A 57 17.51 -1.42 8.67
N VAL A 58 18.38 -1.52 7.65
CA VAL A 58 19.79 -1.90 7.82
C VAL A 58 20.55 -0.87 8.66
N PHE A 59 20.13 0.39 8.62
CA PHE A 59 20.75 1.50 9.36
C PHE A 59 20.10 1.77 10.72
N GLY A 60 19.12 0.96 11.13
CA GLY A 60 18.41 1.12 12.40
C GLY A 60 17.67 2.45 12.49
N ARG A 61 17.85 3.18 13.59
CA ARG A 61 17.17 4.47 13.82
C ARG A 61 17.94 5.68 13.28
N TRP A 62 19.03 5.46 12.56
CA TRP A 62 19.77 6.54 11.94
C TRP A 62 18.91 7.20 10.85
N VAL A 63 18.71 8.49 10.98
CA VAL A 63 18.02 9.32 9.98
C VAL A 63 19.10 9.92 9.09
N PRO A 64 19.10 9.62 7.78
CA PRO A 64 20.08 10.20 6.88
C PRO A 64 19.94 11.72 6.81
N PRO A 65 21.05 12.47 6.69
CA PRO A 65 21.01 13.91 6.50
C PRO A 65 20.42 14.30 5.14
N ASP A 66 19.93 15.52 5.02
CA ASP A 66 19.28 16.06 3.81
C ASP A 66 20.14 15.93 2.55
N ALA A 67 21.47 16.08 2.70
CA ALA A 67 22.40 15.91 1.59
C ALA A 67 22.32 14.52 0.94
N VAL A 68 22.08 13.47 1.74
CA VAL A 68 21.90 12.10 1.23
C VAL A 68 20.62 12.01 0.40
N PHE A 69 19.52 12.63 0.87
CA PHE A 69 18.27 12.63 0.13
C PHE A 69 18.37 13.48 -1.15
N THR A 70 19.02 14.63 -1.09
CA THR A 70 19.31 15.44 -2.28
C THR A 70 20.09 14.63 -3.32
N LEU A 71 21.14 13.93 -2.90
CA LEU A 71 21.89 13.05 -3.79
C LEU A 71 21.03 11.92 -4.36
N LEU A 72 20.21 11.28 -3.52
CA LEU A 72 19.30 10.23 -3.98
C LEU A 72 18.28 10.75 -5.01
N TRP A 73 17.76 11.96 -4.84
CA TRP A 73 16.87 12.60 -5.82
C TRP A 73 17.59 12.85 -7.14
N ILE A 74 18.80 13.41 -7.11
CA ILE A 74 19.61 13.64 -8.33
C ILE A 74 19.89 12.32 -9.03
N VAL A 75 20.34 11.30 -8.31
CA VAL A 75 20.61 9.97 -8.87
C VAL A 75 19.33 9.34 -9.41
N ALA A 76 18.20 9.40 -8.69
CA ALA A 76 16.94 8.82 -9.13
C ALA A 76 16.47 9.43 -10.46
N TRP A 77 16.40 10.76 -10.56
CA TRP A 77 15.96 11.43 -11.78
C TRP A 77 16.91 11.20 -12.95
N THR A 78 18.21 11.43 -12.76
CA THR A 78 19.18 11.31 -13.85
C THR A 78 19.33 9.89 -14.35
N SER A 79 19.39 8.91 -13.44
CA SER A 79 19.52 7.50 -13.84
C SER A 79 18.21 6.95 -14.46
N THR A 80 17.03 7.42 -14.00
CA THR A 80 15.76 7.00 -14.62
C THR A 80 15.61 7.59 -16.03
N LEU A 81 16.00 8.83 -16.26
CA LEU A 81 16.07 9.42 -17.60
C LEU A 81 17.08 8.68 -18.48
N ALA A 82 18.27 8.38 -17.96
CA ALA A 82 19.26 7.58 -18.68
C ALA A 82 18.71 6.18 -19.02
N MET A 83 17.99 5.53 -18.10
CA MET A 83 17.30 4.26 -18.34
C MET A 83 16.21 4.41 -19.44
N LEU A 84 15.42 5.48 -19.42
CA LEU A 84 14.39 5.74 -20.41
C LEU A 84 14.97 5.78 -21.83
N PHE A 85 16.04 6.52 -22.02
CA PHE A 85 16.73 6.64 -23.31
C PHE A 85 17.71 5.50 -23.61
N GLY A 86 17.94 4.60 -22.63
CA GLY A 86 18.86 3.47 -22.80
C GLY A 86 20.33 3.88 -22.89
N PHE A 87 20.74 4.82 -22.06
CA PHE A 87 22.14 5.23 -21.90
C PHE A 87 22.77 4.53 -20.69
N ALA A 88 23.91 3.88 -20.90
CA ALA A 88 24.56 3.02 -19.90
C ALA A 88 23.54 2.10 -19.20
N THR A 89 22.67 1.48 -19.99
CA THR A 89 21.36 0.92 -19.60
C THR A 89 21.42 0.05 -18.34
N ARG A 90 22.40 -0.80 -18.20
CA ARG A 90 22.52 -1.69 -17.01
C ARG A 90 22.79 -0.93 -15.73
N ILE A 91 23.69 0.05 -15.80
CA ILE A 91 24.07 0.88 -14.66
C ILE A 91 22.93 1.81 -14.29
N SER A 92 22.34 2.48 -15.29
CA SER A 92 21.22 3.40 -15.09
C SER A 92 19.99 2.70 -14.52
N THR A 93 19.66 1.47 -14.98
CA THR A 93 18.59 0.66 -14.42
C THR A 93 18.86 0.31 -12.95
N ALA A 94 20.07 -0.11 -12.61
CA ALA A 94 20.40 -0.46 -11.22
C ALA A 94 20.41 0.77 -10.30
N ALA A 95 21.03 1.86 -10.72
CA ALA A 95 21.08 3.11 -9.95
C ALA A 95 19.68 3.71 -9.73
N SER A 96 18.85 3.74 -10.78
CA SER A 96 17.47 4.19 -10.72
C SER A 96 16.63 3.34 -9.75
N PHE A 97 16.76 2.01 -9.82
CA PHE A 97 16.06 1.12 -8.92
C PHE A 97 16.43 1.37 -7.45
N VAL A 98 17.72 1.38 -7.13
CA VAL A 98 18.19 1.56 -5.76
C VAL A 98 17.74 2.91 -5.19
N ALA A 99 17.91 3.99 -5.98
CA ALA A 99 17.51 5.33 -5.54
C ALA A 99 15.98 5.47 -5.38
N ALA A 100 15.18 4.93 -6.31
CA ALA A 100 13.72 4.96 -6.22
C ALA A 100 13.20 4.16 -5.01
N VAL A 101 13.75 2.96 -4.75
CA VAL A 101 13.41 2.17 -3.56
C VAL A 101 13.80 2.90 -2.28
N ALA A 102 14.98 3.53 -2.25
CA ALA A 102 15.45 4.28 -1.08
C ALA A 102 14.53 5.47 -0.78
N LEU A 103 14.17 6.27 -1.79
CA LEU A 103 13.25 7.42 -1.63
C LEU A 103 11.85 6.98 -1.22
N ALA A 104 11.27 5.97 -1.86
CA ALA A 104 9.95 5.45 -1.50
C ALA A 104 9.95 4.85 -0.08
N SER A 105 10.99 4.12 0.29
CA SER A 105 11.14 3.58 1.65
C SER A 105 11.28 4.71 2.69
N ALA A 106 12.00 5.78 2.38
CA ALA A 106 12.17 6.94 3.26
C ALA A 106 10.85 7.70 3.46
N SER A 107 10.07 7.87 2.40
CA SER A 107 8.71 8.45 2.48
C SER A 107 7.84 7.67 3.47
N TYR A 108 7.85 6.34 3.38
CA TYR A 108 7.09 5.50 4.30
C TYR A 108 7.68 5.46 5.71
N ALA A 109 8.99 5.54 5.85
CA ALA A 109 9.64 5.63 7.15
C ALA A 109 9.27 6.92 7.89
N SER A 110 9.13 8.03 7.17
CA SER A 110 8.76 9.33 7.72
C SER A 110 7.27 9.44 8.05
N SER A 111 6.41 8.80 7.27
CA SER A 111 4.95 8.80 7.51
C SER A 111 4.49 7.71 8.48
N ALA A 112 5.40 6.86 8.95
CA ALA A 112 5.10 5.69 9.78
C ALA A 112 4.03 4.76 9.21
N SER A 113 3.81 4.82 7.90
CA SER A 113 2.80 4.05 7.18
C SER A 113 3.31 3.76 5.80
N TRP A 114 3.34 2.52 5.38
CA TRP A 114 3.61 2.21 4.00
C TRP A 114 2.37 1.69 3.28
N SER A 115 2.28 2.07 2.03
CA SER A 115 1.19 1.77 1.14
C SER A 115 1.75 1.04 -0.09
N HIS A 116 0.87 0.42 -0.87
CA HIS A 116 1.28 -0.45 -1.96
C HIS A 116 1.37 0.20 -3.37
N PRO A 117 0.97 1.48 -3.59
CA PRO A 117 0.84 1.97 -4.97
C PRO A 117 2.13 1.97 -5.75
N PHE A 118 3.28 2.13 -5.11
CA PHE A 118 4.59 2.14 -5.79
C PHE A 118 5.19 0.75 -5.98
N ASN A 119 4.73 -0.25 -5.23
CA ASN A 119 5.33 -1.59 -5.21
C ASN A 119 5.36 -2.24 -6.59
N VAL A 120 4.26 -2.16 -7.37
CA VAL A 120 4.20 -2.78 -8.68
C VAL A 120 5.25 -2.23 -9.63
N VAL A 121 5.46 -0.91 -9.62
CA VAL A 121 6.47 -0.26 -10.46
C VAL A 121 7.88 -0.69 -10.02
N LEU A 122 8.15 -0.66 -8.71
CA LEU A 122 9.46 -1.05 -8.16
C LEU A 122 9.77 -2.53 -8.39
N LEU A 123 8.77 -3.41 -8.29
CA LEU A 123 8.92 -4.84 -8.58
C LEU A 123 9.14 -5.09 -10.08
N ALA A 124 8.39 -4.40 -10.94
CA ALA A 124 8.63 -4.43 -12.38
C ALA A 124 10.03 -3.92 -12.75
N HIS A 125 10.48 -2.85 -12.09
CA HIS A 125 11.82 -2.29 -12.27
C HIS A 125 12.91 -3.28 -11.80
N MET A 126 12.74 -3.89 -10.63
CA MET A 126 13.66 -4.93 -10.12
C MET A 126 13.79 -6.11 -11.10
N ALA A 127 12.69 -6.51 -11.74
CA ALA A 127 12.70 -7.60 -12.74
C ALA A 127 13.53 -7.27 -14.01
N LEU A 128 13.85 -5.99 -14.23
CA LEU A 128 14.75 -5.55 -15.32
C LEU A 128 16.24 -5.53 -14.91
N LEU A 129 16.56 -5.76 -13.65
CA LEU A 129 17.96 -5.78 -13.21
C LEU A 129 18.74 -6.88 -13.93
N GLY A 130 19.85 -6.51 -14.55
CA GLY A 130 20.65 -7.43 -15.36
C GLY A 130 20.08 -7.76 -16.73
N ALA A 131 18.89 -7.26 -17.09
CA ALA A 131 18.30 -7.43 -18.41
C ALA A 131 19.13 -6.75 -19.52
N ARG A 132 19.05 -7.30 -20.72
CA ARG A 132 19.69 -6.74 -21.92
C ARG A 132 18.79 -5.73 -22.65
N ALA A 133 18.16 -4.85 -21.89
CA ALA A 133 17.14 -3.95 -22.40
C ALA A 133 17.70 -2.75 -23.19
N GLY A 134 19.03 -2.62 -23.25
CA GLY A 134 19.74 -1.60 -24.04
C GLY A 134 20.28 -2.10 -25.38
N ASP A 135 19.96 -3.32 -25.79
CA ASP A 135 20.49 -3.89 -27.03
C ASP A 135 19.76 -3.39 -28.29
N THR A 136 18.61 -2.72 -28.12
CA THR A 136 17.87 -2.04 -29.19
C THR A 136 17.07 -0.84 -28.64
N LEU A 137 16.66 0.08 -29.52
CA LEU A 137 15.94 1.31 -29.19
C LEU A 137 16.58 2.07 -28.02
N SER A 138 17.89 2.28 -28.10
CA SER A 138 18.71 2.83 -27.01
C SER A 138 19.87 3.68 -27.52
N ILE A 139 20.33 4.63 -26.71
CA ILE A 139 21.56 5.36 -26.97
C ILE A 139 22.75 4.41 -27.00
N ASP A 140 22.76 3.37 -26.16
CA ASP A 140 23.81 2.34 -26.17
C ASP A 140 23.93 1.63 -27.53
N GLU A 141 22.82 1.37 -28.20
CA GLU A 141 22.80 0.81 -29.54
C GLU A 141 23.36 1.80 -30.58
N VAL A 142 22.92 3.06 -30.53
CA VAL A 142 23.40 4.12 -31.43
C VAL A 142 24.91 4.29 -31.30
N ILE A 143 25.44 4.37 -30.07
CA ILE A 143 26.88 4.48 -29.81
C ILE A 143 27.62 3.27 -30.37
N ARG A 144 27.10 2.07 -30.22
CA ARG A 144 27.69 0.83 -30.73
C ARG A 144 27.76 0.83 -32.25
N ILE A 145 26.64 1.18 -32.89
CA ILE A 145 26.60 1.28 -34.38
C ILE A 145 27.59 2.32 -34.88
N HIS A 146 27.64 3.50 -34.25
CA HIS A 146 28.58 4.56 -34.60
C HIS A 146 30.05 4.11 -34.46
N ARG A 147 30.34 3.18 -33.54
CA ARG A 147 31.68 2.57 -33.38
C ARG A 147 31.93 1.40 -34.34
N GLY A 148 31.08 1.17 -35.33
CA GLY A 148 31.22 0.06 -36.28
C GLY A 148 31.05 -1.34 -35.67
N GLN A 149 30.49 -1.44 -34.46
CA GLN A 149 30.27 -2.73 -33.80
C GLN A 149 28.95 -3.36 -34.28
N PRO A 150 28.92 -4.70 -34.47
CA PRO A 150 27.71 -5.38 -34.91
C PRO A 150 26.57 -5.27 -33.90
N PRO A 151 25.31 -5.37 -34.34
CA PRO A 151 24.16 -5.47 -33.45
C PRO A 151 24.31 -6.66 -32.49
N VAL A 152 24.00 -6.42 -31.21
CA VAL A 152 24.00 -7.50 -30.22
C VAL A 152 22.72 -8.28 -30.33
N ASN A 153 22.84 -9.58 -30.55
CA ASN A 153 21.70 -10.50 -30.65
C ASN A 153 22.07 -11.84 -29.98
N ILE A 154 21.64 -12.01 -28.72
CA ILE A 154 22.05 -13.13 -27.87
C ILE A 154 20.88 -14.06 -27.61
N ALA A 155 21.07 -15.32 -27.93
CA ALA A 155 20.10 -16.39 -27.68
C ALA A 155 19.69 -16.45 -26.22
N GLY A 156 18.36 -16.46 -25.96
CA GLY A 156 17.80 -16.53 -24.59
C GLY A 156 18.07 -15.33 -23.69
N GLY A 157 18.60 -14.22 -24.24
CA GLY A 157 19.00 -13.04 -23.46
C GLY A 157 17.86 -12.10 -23.07
N TYR A 158 16.68 -12.19 -23.69
CA TYR A 158 15.64 -11.15 -23.61
C TYR A 158 14.35 -11.63 -22.95
N GLN A 159 13.90 -12.83 -23.26
CA GLN A 159 12.57 -13.33 -22.87
C GLN A 159 12.38 -13.44 -21.36
N TRP A 160 13.42 -13.85 -20.62
CA TRP A 160 13.30 -14.10 -19.19
C TRP A 160 12.91 -12.84 -18.40
N SER A 161 13.49 -11.70 -18.70
CA SER A 161 13.17 -10.44 -18.03
C SER A 161 11.79 -9.92 -18.43
N LEU A 162 11.40 -10.03 -19.70
CA LEU A 162 10.02 -9.73 -20.15
C LEU A 162 9.00 -10.54 -19.36
N ARG A 163 9.23 -11.86 -19.21
CA ARG A 163 8.34 -12.74 -18.44
C ARG A 163 8.32 -12.39 -16.97
N LEU A 164 9.48 -12.03 -16.41
CA LEU A 164 9.56 -11.69 -15.01
C LEU A 164 8.82 -10.38 -14.70
N VAL A 165 8.97 -9.35 -15.53
CA VAL A 165 8.21 -8.10 -15.42
C VAL A 165 6.71 -8.35 -15.56
N GLN A 166 6.29 -9.12 -16.56
CA GLN A 166 4.89 -9.47 -16.78
C GLN A 166 4.30 -10.19 -15.56
N LEU A 167 5.04 -11.16 -15.03
CA LEU A 167 4.61 -11.93 -13.87
C LEU A 167 4.62 -11.08 -12.59
N ALA A 168 5.58 -10.17 -12.43
CA ALA A 168 5.63 -9.24 -11.28
C ALA A 168 4.36 -8.37 -11.20
N VAL A 169 3.93 -7.81 -12.34
CA VAL A 169 2.70 -7.02 -12.42
C VAL A 169 1.46 -7.89 -12.20
N ALA A 170 1.38 -9.03 -12.88
CA ALA A 170 0.22 -9.92 -12.78
C ALA A 170 0.03 -10.50 -11.37
N LEU A 171 1.11 -10.94 -10.70
CA LEU A 171 1.07 -11.51 -9.35
C LEU A 171 0.58 -10.52 -8.31
N MET A 172 0.90 -9.24 -8.45
CA MET A 172 0.45 -8.24 -7.50
C MET A 172 -1.08 -8.09 -7.52
N PHE A 173 -1.67 -7.98 -8.70
CA PHE A 173 -3.12 -7.90 -8.85
C PHE A 173 -3.81 -9.23 -8.49
N PHE A 174 -3.23 -10.35 -8.93
CA PHE A 174 -3.73 -11.66 -8.54
C PHE A 174 -3.67 -11.87 -7.02
N GLY A 175 -2.62 -11.40 -6.35
CA GLY A 175 -2.52 -11.40 -4.88
C GLY A 175 -3.66 -10.63 -4.22
N ALA A 176 -4.01 -9.46 -4.75
CA ALA A 176 -5.15 -8.68 -4.25
C ALA A 176 -6.48 -9.44 -4.42
N ALA A 177 -6.72 -10.06 -5.58
CA ALA A 177 -7.89 -10.92 -5.80
C ALA A 177 -7.90 -12.12 -4.85
N TRP A 178 -6.76 -12.79 -4.69
CA TRP A 178 -6.61 -13.94 -3.80
C TRP A 178 -6.94 -13.61 -2.35
N HIS A 179 -6.43 -12.49 -1.83
CA HIS A 179 -6.74 -12.06 -0.47
C HIS A 179 -8.22 -11.73 -0.28
N LYS A 180 -8.89 -11.18 -1.29
CA LYS A 180 -10.34 -10.96 -1.27
C LYS A 180 -11.13 -12.27 -1.26
N LEU A 181 -10.73 -13.23 -2.10
CA LEU A 181 -11.35 -14.55 -2.13
C LEU A 181 -11.16 -15.33 -0.82
N ARG A 182 -10.04 -15.12 -0.12
CA ARG A 182 -9.75 -15.76 1.16
C ARG A 182 -10.45 -15.09 2.34
N SER A 183 -10.82 -13.83 2.24
CA SER A 183 -11.42 -13.07 3.33
C SER A 183 -12.80 -13.61 3.72
N GLY A 184 -12.96 -13.95 5.01
CA GLY A 184 -14.23 -14.48 5.53
C GLY A 184 -14.54 -15.94 5.14
N GLY A 185 -13.52 -16.71 4.79
CA GLY A 185 -13.62 -18.05 4.22
C GLY A 185 -13.37 -18.04 2.72
N ILE A 186 -12.89 -19.16 2.16
CA ILE A 186 -12.61 -19.25 0.72
C ILE A 186 -13.92 -19.13 -0.05
N GLY A 187 -14.02 -18.17 -1.00
CA GLY A 187 -15.18 -18.02 -1.86
C GLY A 187 -15.45 -16.58 -2.27
N LEU A 188 -16.64 -16.34 -2.83
CA LEU A 188 -17.06 -15.04 -3.38
C LEU A 188 -17.71 -14.11 -2.36
N ARG A 189 -17.63 -14.42 -1.05
CA ARG A 189 -18.31 -13.64 0.00
C ARG A 189 -17.92 -12.16 -0.05
N TRP A 190 -16.66 -11.83 -0.36
CA TRP A 190 -16.22 -10.46 -0.48
C TRP A 190 -17.01 -9.69 -1.56
N ALA A 191 -17.25 -10.32 -2.71
CA ALA A 191 -17.92 -9.67 -3.85
C ALA A 191 -19.45 -9.74 -3.77
N LEU A 192 -20.01 -10.81 -3.20
CA LEU A 192 -21.46 -11.03 -3.17
C LEU A 192 -22.15 -10.44 -1.93
N SER A 193 -21.39 -9.83 -1.02
CA SER A 193 -21.94 -9.10 0.14
C SER A 193 -21.98 -7.59 -0.14
N ASP A 194 -22.39 -6.81 0.87
CA ASP A 194 -22.37 -5.34 0.83
C ASP A 194 -20.97 -4.75 1.08
N ASN A 195 -19.94 -5.57 0.97
CA ASN A 195 -18.60 -5.16 1.34
C ASN A 195 -18.05 -4.00 0.48
N LEU A 196 -18.29 -4.02 -0.84
CA LEU A 196 -17.87 -2.90 -1.71
C LEU A 196 -18.63 -1.63 -1.36
N ARG A 197 -19.95 -1.72 -1.13
CA ARG A 197 -20.76 -0.59 -0.63
C ARG A 197 -20.10 0.06 0.59
N HIS A 198 -19.74 -0.75 1.57
CA HIS A 198 -19.12 -0.26 2.79
C HIS A 198 -17.73 0.35 2.55
N HIS A 199 -16.95 -0.20 1.63
CA HIS A 199 -15.68 0.42 1.24
C HIS A 199 -15.86 1.80 0.61
N LEU A 200 -16.92 1.97 -0.21
CA LEU A 200 -17.24 3.25 -0.85
C LEU A 200 -17.71 4.28 0.18
N LEU A 201 -18.65 3.91 1.06
CA LEU A 201 -19.12 4.79 2.15
C LEU A 201 -17.95 5.26 3.02
N VAL A 202 -17.10 4.34 3.44
CA VAL A 202 -15.89 4.66 4.21
C VAL A 202 -14.97 5.60 3.44
N ARG A 203 -14.83 5.39 2.15
CA ARG A 203 -13.91 6.19 1.33
C ARG A 203 -14.37 7.63 1.15
N TYR A 204 -15.65 7.82 0.92
CA TYR A 204 -16.21 9.14 0.62
C TYR A 204 -16.72 9.85 1.85
N ASP A 205 -17.64 9.25 2.57
CA ASP A 205 -18.33 9.92 3.68
C ASP A 205 -17.40 10.21 4.85
N LEU A 206 -16.48 9.26 5.16
CA LEU A 206 -15.49 9.47 6.22
C LEU A 206 -14.44 10.51 5.89
N ALA A 207 -13.99 10.54 4.66
CA ALA A 207 -13.00 11.52 4.22
C ALA A 207 -13.65 12.89 3.93
N GLY A 208 -14.99 13.00 4.04
CA GLY A 208 -15.72 14.22 3.68
C GLY A 208 -15.60 14.57 2.20
N LEU A 209 -15.41 13.57 1.34
CA LEU A 209 -15.29 13.75 -0.10
C LEU A 209 -16.67 13.65 -0.75
N ASP A 210 -16.86 14.42 -1.82
CA ASP A 210 -18.04 14.27 -2.66
C ASP A 210 -18.02 12.95 -3.41
N ARG A 211 -19.16 12.25 -3.44
CA ARG A 211 -19.28 11.03 -4.22
C ARG A 211 -19.41 11.38 -5.70
N PRO A 212 -18.58 10.77 -6.58
CA PRO A 212 -18.81 10.90 -8.02
C PRO A 212 -20.17 10.32 -8.42
N PRO A 213 -20.84 10.83 -9.47
CA PRO A 213 -22.14 10.31 -9.91
C PRO A 213 -22.17 8.79 -10.18
N LEU A 214 -21.04 8.24 -10.66
CA LEU A 214 -20.91 6.80 -10.85
C LEU A 214 -21.01 6.02 -9.52
N VAL A 215 -20.50 6.59 -8.42
CA VAL A 215 -20.54 5.97 -7.10
C VAL A 215 -21.97 6.01 -6.55
N ASP A 216 -22.68 7.12 -6.68
CA ASP A 216 -24.07 7.23 -6.28
C ASP A 216 -24.91 6.22 -7.06
N TRP A 217 -24.75 6.14 -8.38
CA TRP A 217 -25.40 5.13 -9.22
C TRP A 217 -25.10 3.68 -8.78
N LEU A 218 -23.86 3.38 -8.42
CA LEU A 218 -23.49 2.06 -7.90
C LEU A 218 -24.18 1.75 -6.57
N LEU A 219 -24.34 2.75 -5.72
CA LEU A 219 -24.90 2.58 -4.37
C LEU A 219 -26.42 2.47 -4.35
N GLU A 220 -27.14 2.92 -5.39
CA GLU A 220 -28.60 2.85 -5.48
C GLU A 220 -29.13 1.42 -5.41
N GLU A 221 -28.43 0.44 -6.03
CA GLU A 221 -28.91 -0.92 -6.17
C GLU A 221 -27.87 -1.96 -5.73
N SER A 222 -28.29 -2.92 -4.94
CA SER A 222 -27.37 -3.93 -4.39
C SER A 222 -26.67 -4.78 -5.46
N TRP A 223 -27.32 -5.06 -6.55
CA TRP A 223 -26.75 -5.83 -7.65
C TRP A 223 -25.64 -5.08 -8.38
N ARG A 224 -25.71 -3.72 -8.46
CA ARG A 224 -24.72 -2.90 -9.18
C ARG A 224 -23.37 -2.95 -8.49
N TYR A 225 -23.29 -2.69 -7.18
CA TYR A 225 -22.01 -2.76 -6.49
C TYR A 225 -21.48 -4.19 -6.32
N ARG A 226 -22.36 -5.20 -6.27
CA ARG A 226 -21.94 -6.62 -6.28
C ARG A 226 -21.39 -7.01 -7.65
N ALA A 227 -22.01 -6.59 -8.75
CA ALA A 227 -21.47 -6.78 -10.10
C ALA A 227 -20.12 -6.07 -10.28
N ALA A 228 -20.00 -4.83 -9.79
CA ALA A 228 -18.72 -4.10 -9.79
C ALA A 228 -17.65 -4.81 -8.96
N ALA A 229 -18.01 -5.39 -7.81
CA ALA A 229 -17.10 -6.18 -6.99
C ALA A 229 -16.63 -7.47 -7.68
N LEU A 230 -17.52 -8.17 -8.38
CA LEU A 230 -17.16 -9.33 -9.22
C LEU A 230 -16.25 -8.91 -10.38
N GLY A 231 -16.57 -7.79 -11.04
CA GLY A 231 -15.73 -7.19 -12.08
C GLY A 231 -14.33 -6.87 -11.58
N ASN A 232 -14.20 -6.31 -10.39
CA ASN A 232 -12.92 -6.03 -9.75
C ASN A 232 -12.11 -7.31 -9.47
N LEU A 233 -12.74 -8.37 -8.96
CA LEU A 233 -12.06 -9.66 -8.79
C LEU A 233 -11.57 -10.24 -10.10
N PHE A 234 -12.40 -10.18 -11.14
CA PHE A 234 -12.04 -10.67 -12.47
C PHE A 234 -10.90 -9.85 -13.06
N SER A 235 -10.99 -8.52 -13.04
CA SER A 235 -9.97 -7.64 -13.62
C SER A 235 -8.62 -7.76 -12.91
N GLN A 236 -8.61 -8.04 -11.61
CA GLN A 236 -7.39 -8.31 -10.86
C GLN A 236 -6.80 -9.70 -11.13
N ALA A 237 -7.62 -10.70 -11.44
CA ALA A 237 -7.13 -12.05 -11.74
C ALA A 237 -6.70 -12.21 -13.21
N ALA A 238 -7.38 -11.53 -14.14
CA ALA A 238 -7.20 -11.70 -15.59
C ALA A 238 -5.77 -11.47 -16.11
N PRO A 239 -4.97 -10.51 -15.60
CA PRO A 239 -3.58 -10.35 -16.04
C PRO A 239 -2.73 -11.61 -15.92
N MET A 240 -3.05 -12.52 -15.00
CA MET A 240 -2.35 -13.78 -14.84
C MET A 240 -2.52 -14.70 -16.06
N LEU A 241 -3.64 -14.59 -16.80
CA LEU A 241 -3.84 -15.35 -18.03
C LEU A 241 -2.81 -15.01 -19.10
N ALA A 242 -2.30 -13.77 -19.14
CA ALA A 242 -1.22 -13.40 -20.05
C ALA A 242 0.08 -14.16 -19.75
N CYS A 243 0.32 -14.49 -18.47
CA CYS A 243 1.48 -15.28 -18.06
C CYS A 243 1.33 -16.78 -18.40
N VAL A 244 0.10 -17.27 -18.51
CA VAL A 244 -0.20 -18.65 -18.92
C VAL A 244 -0.22 -18.76 -20.44
N PHE A 245 -0.94 -17.87 -21.12
CA PHE A 245 -1.11 -17.88 -22.57
C PHE A 245 -0.07 -17.02 -23.31
N VAL A 246 1.19 -17.15 -22.92
CA VAL A 246 2.31 -16.30 -23.36
C VAL A 246 2.51 -16.20 -24.88
N ARG A 247 2.06 -17.23 -25.63
CA ARG A 247 2.17 -17.30 -27.10
C ARG A 247 0.94 -16.79 -27.84
N ARG A 248 -0.06 -16.26 -27.11
CA ARG A 248 -1.31 -15.75 -27.68
C ARG A 248 -1.34 -14.23 -27.56
N PRO A 249 -0.87 -13.47 -28.57
CA PRO A 249 -0.74 -12.03 -28.50
C PRO A 249 -2.07 -11.31 -28.23
N LEU A 250 -3.18 -11.80 -28.80
CA LEU A 250 -4.51 -11.23 -28.54
C LEU A 250 -4.97 -11.43 -27.09
N VAL A 251 -4.67 -12.58 -26.46
CA VAL A 251 -4.98 -12.81 -25.05
C VAL A 251 -4.17 -11.86 -24.17
N ARG A 252 -2.88 -11.68 -24.47
CA ARG A 252 -2.02 -10.74 -23.77
C ARG A 252 -2.55 -9.32 -23.90
N LEU A 253 -2.91 -8.90 -25.11
CA LEU A 253 -3.47 -7.57 -25.36
C LEU A 253 -4.80 -7.35 -24.61
N ALA A 254 -5.70 -8.34 -24.61
CA ALA A 254 -6.93 -8.30 -23.84
C ALA A 254 -6.68 -8.16 -22.33
N CYS A 255 -5.72 -8.93 -21.79
CA CYS A 255 -5.30 -8.81 -20.39
C CYS A 255 -4.74 -7.42 -20.06
N GLY A 256 -3.96 -6.83 -20.97
CA GLY A 256 -3.49 -5.46 -20.84
C GLY A 256 -4.62 -4.43 -20.83
N GLY A 257 -5.63 -4.61 -21.70
CA GLY A 257 -6.84 -3.78 -21.72
C GLY A 257 -7.65 -3.89 -20.41
N ILE A 258 -7.84 -5.12 -19.91
CA ILE A 258 -8.51 -5.36 -18.62
C ILE A 258 -7.73 -4.72 -17.46
N PHE A 259 -6.40 -4.83 -17.48
CA PHE A 259 -5.56 -4.15 -16.48
C PHE A 259 -5.72 -2.62 -16.54
N ALA A 260 -5.75 -2.03 -17.72
CA ALA A 260 -5.98 -0.59 -17.89
C ALA A 260 -7.36 -0.18 -17.38
N LEU A 261 -8.40 -0.98 -17.66
CA LEU A 261 -9.76 -0.75 -17.15
C LEU A 261 -9.83 -0.87 -15.62
N GLU A 262 -9.09 -1.79 -15.01
CA GLU A 262 -8.98 -1.88 -13.54
C GLU A 262 -8.36 -0.61 -12.94
N VAL A 263 -7.25 -0.12 -13.52
CA VAL A 263 -6.59 1.11 -13.06
C VAL A 263 -7.54 2.31 -13.18
N LEU A 264 -8.27 2.41 -14.31
CA LEU A 264 -9.27 3.44 -14.52
C LEU A 264 -10.44 3.32 -13.54
N GLY A 265 -10.95 2.12 -13.34
CA GLY A 265 -12.05 1.83 -12.40
C GLY A 265 -11.69 2.21 -10.97
N LEU A 266 -10.47 1.91 -10.52
CA LEU A 266 -9.96 2.35 -9.21
C LEU A 266 -9.92 3.88 -9.09
N GLY A 267 -9.55 4.59 -10.16
CA GLY A 267 -9.59 6.05 -10.20
C GLY A 267 -11.01 6.59 -10.10
N LEU A 268 -11.92 6.10 -10.93
CA LEU A 268 -13.29 6.62 -11.06
C LEU A 268 -14.18 6.23 -9.86
N VAL A 269 -14.02 5.03 -9.31
CA VAL A 269 -14.91 4.49 -8.27
C VAL A 269 -14.38 4.74 -6.87
N VAL A 270 -13.06 4.63 -6.65
CA VAL A 270 -12.45 4.79 -5.32
C VAL A 270 -11.47 5.96 -5.22
N THR A 271 -11.41 6.83 -6.24
CA THR A 271 -10.48 7.98 -6.29
C THR A 271 -9.01 7.62 -6.09
N LEU A 272 -8.64 6.38 -6.44
CA LEU A 272 -7.26 5.92 -6.39
C LEU A 272 -6.61 6.06 -7.77
N TRP A 273 -6.23 7.28 -8.10
CA TRP A 273 -5.61 7.62 -9.38
C TRP A 273 -4.16 7.16 -9.44
N ASN A 274 -3.95 5.85 -9.60
CA ASN A 274 -2.63 5.26 -9.77
C ASN A 274 -2.17 5.37 -11.23
N TYR A 275 -2.14 6.58 -11.79
CA TYR A 275 -1.79 6.82 -13.19
C TYR A 275 -0.39 6.33 -13.56
N HIS A 276 0.51 6.22 -12.60
CA HIS A 276 1.84 5.62 -12.78
C HIS A 276 1.81 4.12 -13.09
N TRP A 277 0.65 3.46 -13.03
CA TRP A 277 0.48 2.08 -13.48
C TRP A 277 0.14 1.95 -14.96
N PHE A 278 -0.40 3.00 -15.60
CA PHE A 278 -0.77 2.92 -17.03
C PHE A 278 0.39 2.56 -17.95
N PRO A 279 1.62 3.06 -17.80
CA PRO A 279 2.72 2.62 -18.65
C PRO A 279 2.97 1.11 -18.59
N LEU A 280 2.65 0.46 -17.46
CA LEU A 280 2.82 -1.00 -17.30
C LEU A 280 1.87 -1.83 -18.17
N VAL A 281 0.85 -1.24 -18.81
CA VAL A 281 0.03 -1.90 -19.84
C VAL A 281 0.92 -2.44 -20.97
N ALA A 282 2.00 -1.73 -21.28
CA ALA A 282 2.97 -2.11 -22.31
C ALA A 282 3.61 -3.50 -22.07
N VAL A 283 3.63 -3.97 -20.82
CA VAL A 283 4.18 -5.28 -20.43
C VAL A 283 3.37 -6.44 -21.00
N PHE A 284 2.07 -6.24 -21.22
CA PHE A 284 1.16 -7.25 -21.73
C PHE A 284 1.10 -7.28 -23.26
N VAL A 285 1.63 -6.26 -23.94
CA VAL A 285 1.63 -6.20 -25.39
C VAL A 285 2.77 -7.05 -25.97
N ASP A 286 2.49 -7.78 -27.02
CA ASP A 286 3.52 -8.42 -27.86
C ASP A 286 3.91 -7.42 -28.94
N TRP A 287 4.95 -6.64 -28.66
CA TRP A 287 5.31 -5.52 -29.53
C TRP A 287 5.85 -5.97 -30.88
N GLU A 288 6.55 -7.09 -30.95
CA GLU A 288 7.01 -7.65 -32.23
C GLU A 288 5.81 -8.01 -33.11
N TRP A 289 4.81 -8.67 -32.53
CA TRP A 289 3.58 -9.01 -33.25
C TRP A 289 2.81 -7.76 -33.67
N LEU A 290 2.64 -6.79 -32.76
CA LEU A 290 1.86 -5.58 -33.02
C LEU A 290 2.52 -4.71 -34.09
N LEU A 291 3.82 -4.43 -33.94
CA LEU A 291 4.58 -3.61 -34.89
C LEU A 291 4.65 -4.28 -36.25
N GLY A 292 4.83 -5.62 -36.29
CA GLY A 292 4.77 -6.39 -37.52
C GLY A 292 3.41 -6.30 -38.25
N LYS A 293 2.30 -6.30 -37.48
CA LYS A 293 0.96 -6.05 -38.05
C LYS A 293 0.80 -4.64 -38.62
N LEU A 294 1.43 -3.66 -37.98
CA LEU A 294 1.46 -2.25 -38.42
C LEU A 294 2.51 -1.98 -39.51
N ARG A 295 3.25 -3.01 -39.95
CA ARG A 295 4.36 -2.93 -40.93
C ARG A 295 5.47 -1.94 -40.51
N LEU A 296 5.67 -1.80 -39.20
CA LEU A 296 6.73 -0.98 -38.63
C LEU A 296 8.01 -1.84 -38.44
N PRO A 297 9.19 -1.21 -38.43
CA PRO A 297 10.44 -1.91 -38.24
C PRO A 297 10.47 -2.64 -36.89
N VAL A 298 10.92 -3.89 -36.93
CA VAL A 298 11.11 -4.76 -35.75
C VAL A 298 12.54 -5.28 -35.77
N ALA A 299 13.18 -5.31 -34.60
CA ALA A 299 14.51 -5.87 -34.49
C ALA A 299 14.48 -7.38 -34.82
N GLU A 300 15.51 -7.86 -35.50
CA GLU A 300 15.63 -9.29 -35.82
C GLU A 300 15.49 -10.17 -34.57
N PRO A 301 14.74 -11.25 -34.64
CA PRO A 301 14.60 -12.18 -33.53
C PRO A 301 15.97 -12.78 -33.14
N PRO A 302 16.20 -13.02 -31.85
CA PRO A 302 17.43 -13.67 -31.41
C PRO A 302 17.51 -15.09 -31.92
N PRO A 303 18.71 -15.62 -32.14
CA PRO A 303 18.89 -17.01 -32.55
C PRO A 303 18.32 -17.95 -31.49
N SER A 304 17.89 -19.12 -31.91
CA SER A 304 17.35 -20.13 -31.01
C SER A 304 18.41 -20.60 -30.00
N VAL A 305 17.98 -20.87 -28.78
CA VAL A 305 18.89 -21.35 -27.72
C VAL A 305 19.26 -22.78 -27.98
N SER A 306 20.50 -23.03 -28.40
CA SER A 306 21.09 -24.37 -28.47
C SER A 306 21.95 -24.57 -27.21
N GLY A 307 21.52 -25.46 -26.30
CA GLY A 307 22.29 -25.78 -25.10
C GLY A 307 21.67 -25.39 -23.77
N SER A 308 22.49 -25.21 -22.73
CA SER A 308 22.05 -24.85 -21.38
C SER A 308 21.77 -23.37 -21.27
N SER A 309 20.66 -23.01 -20.64
CA SER A 309 20.34 -21.62 -20.33
C SER A 309 21.28 -21.02 -19.26
N PRO A 310 21.52 -19.70 -19.31
CA PRO A 310 22.48 -19.06 -18.41
C PRO A 310 22.07 -19.20 -16.93
N ARG A 311 23.00 -19.65 -16.07
CA ARG A 311 22.73 -19.92 -14.63
C ARG A 311 22.33 -18.66 -13.84
N GLY A 312 22.96 -17.51 -14.09
CA GLY A 312 22.69 -16.27 -13.38
C GLY A 312 21.21 -15.85 -13.44
N PRO A 313 20.61 -15.70 -14.63
CA PRO A 313 19.18 -15.42 -14.76
C PRO A 313 18.28 -16.48 -14.10
N GLN A 314 18.64 -17.79 -14.16
CA GLN A 314 17.84 -18.83 -13.49
C GLN A 314 17.79 -18.64 -11.98
N ILE A 315 18.95 -18.35 -11.35
CA ILE A 315 19.04 -18.09 -9.91
C ILE A 315 18.24 -16.85 -9.55
N PHE A 316 18.38 -15.78 -10.35
CA PHE A 316 17.65 -14.53 -10.13
C PHE A 316 16.14 -14.74 -10.22
N ILE A 317 15.64 -15.41 -11.26
CA ILE A 317 14.22 -15.73 -11.42
C ILE A 317 13.72 -16.55 -10.23
N ALA A 318 14.44 -17.61 -9.85
CA ALA A 318 14.03 -18.48 -8.75
C ALA A 318 13.98 -17.73 -7.42
N GLY A 319 15.01 -16.94 -7.09
CA GLY A 319 15.07 -16.13 -5.88
C GLY A 319 13.97 -15.07 -5.84
N TYR A 320 13.78 -14.34 -6.95
CA TYR A 320 12.74 -13.32 -7.08
C TYR A 320 11.34 -13.91 -6.87
N LEU A 321 11.02 -15.01 -7.56
CA LEU A 321 9.70 -15.62 -7.46
C LEU A 321 9.44 -16.26 -6.12
N LEU A 322 10.43 -16.97 -5.56
CA LEU A 322 10.31 -17.57 -4.23
C LEU A 322 10.01 -16.49 -3.18
N TYR A 323 10.78 -15.42 -3.19
CA TYR A 323 10.60 -14.34 -2.23
C TYR A 323 9.28 -13.59 -2.44
N TYR A 324 8.93 -13.31 -3.72
CA TYR A 324 7.68 -12.62 -4.03
C TYR A 324 6.45 -13.47 -3.65
N VAL A 325 6.42 -14.74 -4.03
CA VAL A 325 5.30 -15.63 -3.68
C VAL A 325 5.20 -15.80 -2.17
N ALA A 326 6.33 -16.00 -1.48
CA ALA A 326 6.32 -16.11 -0.03
C ALA A 326 5.73 -14.86 0.64
N THR A 327 6.13 -13.66 0.25
CA THR A 327 5.63 -12.41 0.83
C THR A 327 4.19 -12.10 0.40
N ALA A 328 3.83 -12.39 -0.84
CA ALA A 328 2.49 -12.12 -1.37
C ALA A 328 1.41 -13.00 -0.72
N PHE A 329 1.71 -14.27 -0.44
CA PHE A 329 0.71 -15.23 0.04
C PHE A 329 0.85 -15.57 1.52
N VAL A 330 1.93 -15.16 2.18
CA VAL A 330 2.16 -15.35 3.62
C VAL A 330 2.30 -13.98 4.32
N PRO A 331 1.19 -13.31 4.66
CA PRO A 331 1.20 -11.95 5.24
C PRO A 331 2.07 -11.80 6.49
N SER A 332 2.24 -12.88 7.26
CA SER A 332 3.09 -12.87 8.45
C SER A 332 4.58 -12.65 8.14
N ILE A 333 5.05 -13.02 6.96
CA ILE A 333 6.44 -12.77 6.53
C ILE A 333 6.62 -11.28 6.27
N ASP A 334 5.72 -10.66 5.50
CA ASP A 334 5.74 -9.25 5.19
C ASP A 334 5.69 -8.38 6.46
N GLN A 335 4.74 -8.66 7.36
CA GLN A 335 4.57 -7.91 8.61
C GLN A 335 5.76 -8.02 9.57
N ARG A 336 6.43 -9.17 9.61
CA ARG A 336 7.56 -9.41 10.52
C ARG A 336 8.87 -8.87 9.99
N LEU A 337 9.13 -9.06 8.70
CA LEU A 337 10.41 -8.75 8.08
C LEU A 337 10.45 -7.38 7.41
N ASN A 338 9.28 -6.71 7.26
CA ASN A 338 9.16 -5.45 6.52
C ASN A 338 9.85 -5.55 5.14
N THR A 339 9.30 -6.40 4.30
CA THR A 339 9.91 -6.85 3.04
C THR A 339 9.79 -5.85 1.89
N TYR A 340 9.47 -4.59 2.16
CA TYR A 340 9.29 -3.56 1.12
C TYR A 340 10.43 -3.56 0.07
N PRO A 341 10.14 -3.56 -1.25
CA PRO A 341 8.84 -3.38 -1.91
C PRO A 341 7.98 -4.65 -2.07
N PHE A 342 8.43 -5.82 -1.61
CA PHE A 342 7.61 -7.04 -1.60
C PHE A 342 6.55 -6.97 -0.53
N SER A 343 5.33 -7.41 -0.87
CA SER A 343 4.19 -7.28 0.03
C SER A 343 3.11 -8.31 -0.26
N ALA A 344 2.34 -8.66 0.76
CA ALA A 344 1.13 -9.48 0.65
C ALA A 344 0.01 -8.81 -0.17
N PHE A 345 0.08 -7.53 -0.38
CA PHE A 345 -0.85 -6.73 -1.18
C PHE A 345 -2.34 -6.95 -0.87
N PRO A 346 -2.76 -6.90 0.40
CA PRO A 346 -4.15 -7.17 0.79
C PRO A 346 -5.09 -5.99 0.51
N MET A 347 -4.98 -5.36 -0.66
CA MET A 347 -5.70 -4.14 -1.01
C MET A 347 -7.21 -4.34 -0.96
N PHE A 348 -7.88 -3.65 -0.02
CA PHE A 348 -9.33 -3.75 0.23
C PHE A 348 -9.84 -5.18 0.50
N ALA A 349 -8.98 -6.08 0.96
CA ALA A 349 -9.34 -7.49 1.15
C ALA A 349 -10.15 -7.75 2.42
N SER A 350 -10.15 -6.83 3.40
CA SER A 350 -10.92 -7.00 4.63
C SER A 350 -12.41 -7.03 4.35
N ILE A 351 -13.12 -8.00 4.94
CA ILE A 351 -14.60 -7.97 4.96
C ILE A 351 -15.04 -6.98 6.03
N ARG A 352 -15.81 -6.00 5.60
CA ARG A 352 -16.39 -4.95 6.45
C ARG A 352 -17.86 -5.14 6.73
N ALA A 353 -18.53 -6.01 5.98
CA ALA A 353 -19.92 -6.40 6.19
C ALA A 353 -20.01 -7.85 6.65
N THR A 354 -20.71 -8.11 7.74
CA THR A 354 -21.07 -9.45 8.20
C THR A 354 -22.56 -9.68 7.99
N PRO A 355 -23.01 -10.81 7.44
CA PRO A 355 -24.43 -11.15 7.42
C PRO A 355 -24.95 -11.44 8.84
N PRO A 356 -26.24 -11.17 9.10
CA PRO A 356 -27.23 -10.62 8.18
C PRO A 356 -27.01 -9.16 7.86
N LEU A 357 -27.23 -8.79 6.58
CA LEU A 357 -26.89 -7.48 6.01
C LEU A 357 -27.83 -6.35 6.45
N ASP A 358 -28.92 -6.69 7.11
CA ASP A 358 -29.97 -5.80 7.63
C ASP A 358 -29.67 -5.28 9.03
N GLN A 359 -28.63 -5.79 9.70
CA GLN A 359 -28.21 -5.27 10.99
C GLN A 359 -27.21 -4.14 10.84
N HIS A 360 -27.50 -3.02 11.47
CA HIS A 360 -26.56 -1.90 11.61
C HIS A 360 -25.37 -2.36 12.42
N MET A 361 -24.25 -2.57 11.74
CA MET A 361 -23.01 -2.98 12.41
C MET A 361 -22.09 -1.78 12.57
N PRO A 362 -21.67 -1.46 13.81
CA PRO A 362 -20.68 -0.45 14.02
C PRO A 362 -19.36 -0.89 13.39
N TYR A 363 -18.80 -0.01 12.59
CA TYR A 363 -17.50 -0.17 11.97
C TYR A 363 -16.41 0.43 12.82
N SER A 364 -15.44 -0.35 13.22
CA SER A 364 -14.15 0.23 13.55
C SER A 364 -13.35 0.41 12.25
N VAL A 365 -13.34 1.59 11.71
CA VAL A 365 -12.40 1.92 10.66
C VAL A 365 -11.10 2.34 11.31
N PRO A 366 -9.93 1.93 10.76
CA PRO A 366 -8.67 2.57 11.08
C PRO A 366 -8.66 3.97 10.43
N GLY A 367 -9.39 4.88 11.00
CA GLY A 367 -9.62 6.25 10.59
C GLY A 367 -9.74 7.10 11.82
N ASP A 368 -8.86 6.83 12.79
CA ASP A 368 -8.80 7.67 13.97
C ASP A 368 -8.37 9.04 13.55
N ARG A 369 -9.02 10.03 14.11
CA ARG A 369 -8.78 11.42 13.81
C ARG A 369 -8.08 12.10 14.96
N TYR A 370 -7.25 13.06 14.63
CA TYR A 370 -6.82 14.07 15.57
C TYR A 370 -7.88 15.16 15.65
N GLU A 371 -8.34 15.43 16.88
CA GLU A 371 -8.98 16.69 17.24
C GLU A 371 -7.87 17.64 17.69
N VAL A 372 -7.77 18.78 17.03
CA VAL A 372 -6.71 19.75 17.28
C VAL A 372 -7.30 20.95 17.97
N THR A 373 -6.69 21.36 19.10
CA THR A 373 -6.98 22.63 19.75
C THR A 373 -6.10 23.69 19.11
N SER A 374 -6.70 24.66 18.43
CA SER A 374 -5.99 25.69 17.69
C SER A 374 -6.72 27.03 17.73
N ASP A 375 -6.01 28.12 17.43
CA ASP A 375 -6.56 29.47 17.37
C ASP A 375 -7.38 29.72 16.10
N HIS A 376 -6.98 29.05 15.01
CA HIS A 376 -7.63 29.11 13.71
C HIS A 376 -8.02 27.73 13.19
N PRO A 377 -9.02 27.60 12.30
CA PRO A 377 -9.39 26.34 11.67
C PRO A 377 -8.21 25.71 10.95
N LEU A 378 -8.11 24.38 10.99
CA LEU A 378 -7.12 23.65 10.22
C LEU A 378 -7.37 23.81 8.73
N SER A 379 -6.32 24.09 7.98
CA SER A 379 -6.35 23.96 6.52
C SER A 379 -6.55 22.47 6.12
N VAL A 380 -7.03 22.24 4.89
CA VAL A 380 -7.16 20.88 4.35
C VAL A 380 -5.81 20.16 4.34
N GLU A 381 -4.72 20.88 4.11
CA GLU A 381 -3.36 20.32 4.12
C GLU A 381 -2.95 19.92 5.55
N ALA A 382 -3.16 20.78 6.53
CA ALA A 382 -2.86 20.48 7.93
C ALA A 382 -3.67 19.29 8.44
N GLN A 383 -4.96 19.20 8.10
CA GLN A 383 -5.80 18.06 8.47
C GLN A 383 -5.26 16.76 7.84
N ARG A 384 -4.90 16.77 6.54
CA ARG A 384 -4.31 15.61 5.87
C ARG A 384 -2.98 15.19 6.49
N TRP A 385 -2.17 16.15 6.92
CA TRP A 385 -0.92 15.87 7.60
C TRP A 385 -1.16 15.10 8.91
N PHE A 386 -2.09 15.56 9.75
CA PHE A 386 -2.47 14.84 10.97
C PHE A 386 -3.01 13.45 10.67
N ASP A 387 -3.90 13.31 9.69
CA ASP A 387 -4.47 12.02 9.30
C ASP A 387 -3.40 11.05 8.79
N HIS A 388 -2.32 11.55 8.21
CA HIS A 388 -1.20 10.73 7.75
C HIS A 388 -0.35 10.20 8.90
N HIS A 389 -0.18 10.99 9.97
CA HIS A 389 0.66 10.66 11.13
C HIS A 389 -0.09 9.91 12.25
N ASN A 390 -1.38 9.63 12.09
CA ASN A 390 -2.18 8.92 13.10
C ASN A 390 -1.90 7.41 13.16
N ARG A 391 -1.31 6.85 12.13
CA ARG A 391 -1.04 5.42 12.04
C ARG A 391 0.06 5.03 13.03
N TRP A 392 -0.03 3.80 13.57
CA TRP A 392 0.93 3.22 14.53
C TRP A 392 0.81 3.66 15.99
N LEU A 393 -0.01 4.63 16.35
CA LEU A 393 -0.19 4.99 17.75
C LEU A 393 -0.75 3.84 18.58
N TYR A 394 -1.62 3.01 18.01
CA TYR A 394 -2.15 1.80 18.68
C TYR A 394 -1.12 0.73 18.96
N ASP A 395 -0.01 0.71 18.25
CA ASP A 395 1.06 -0.26 18.45
C ASP A 395 1.98 0.12 19.60
N LEU A 396 1.88 1.35 20.07
CA LEU A 396 2.66 1.86 21.18
C LEU A 396 1.99 1.43 22.49
N LYS A 397 2.35 0.24 22.97
CA LYS A 397 1.91 -0.31 24.26
C LYS A 397 2.61 0.32 25.47
N ASP A 398 3.46 1.28 25.24
CA ASP A 398 4.28 1.95 26.24
C ASP A 398 3.83 3.42 26.31
N PRO A 399 3.33 3.87 27.48
CA PRO A 399 2.85 5.24 27.66
C PRO A 399 3.90 6.29 27.36
N THR A 400 5.14 6.07 27.76
CA THR A 400 6.23 7.04 27.55
C THR A 400 6.52 7.23 26.07
N LYS A 401 6.49 6.13 25.30
CA LYS A 401 6.65 6.19 23.84
C LYS A 401 5.48 6.89 23.16
N LEU A 402 4.26 6.67 23.65
CA LEU A 402 3.08 7.34 23.13
C LEU A 402 3.13 8.84 23.41
N GLU A 403 3.49 9.23 24.62
CA GLU A 403 3.66 10.63 25.00
C GLU A 403 4.72 11.33 24.15
N THR A 404 5.92 10.73 24.03
CA THR A 404 7.00 11.25 23.18
C THR A 404 6.52 11.47 21.75
N ARG A 405 5.77 10.49 21.21
CA ARG A 405 5.21 10.58 19.87
C ARG A 405 4.19 11.71 19.72
N MET A 406 3.27 11.84 20.67
CA MET A 406 2.27 12.90 20.64
C MET A 406 2.90 14.29 20.75
N ARG A 407 3.92 14.45 21.60
CA ARG A 407 4.69 15.70 21.72
C ARG A 407 5.42 16.04 20.43
N SER A 408 6.02 15.05 19.78
CA SER A 408 6.70 15.22 18.50
C SER A 408 5.73 15.60 17.37
N ILE A 409 4.55 14.97 17.33
CA ILE A 409 3.49 15.33 16.37
C ILE A 409 3.05 16.79 16.60
N LEU A 410 2.80 17.19 17.84
CA LEU A 410 2.40 18.56 18.16
C LEU A 410 3.49 19.57 17.77
N ALA A 411 4.72 19.34 18.18
CA ALA A 411 5.84 20.23 17.88
C ALA A 411 6.08 20.39 16.36
N THR A 412 6.03 19.28 15.61
CA THR A 412 6.17 19.31 14.16
C THR A 412 5.02 20.06 13.50
N ALA A 413 3.79 19.83 13.95
CA ALA A 413 2.62 20.53 13.41
C ALA A 413 2.69 22.05 13.69
N GLN A 414 3.12 22.44 14.87
CA GLN A 414 3.32 23.85 15.24
C GLN A 414 4.39 24.54 14.38
N ALA A 415 5.49 23.84 14.12
CA ALA A 415 6.55 24.37 13.27
C ALA A 415 6.13 24.47 11.79
N ARG A 416 5.32 23.54 11.32
CA ARG A 416 4.89 23.48 9.92
C ARG A 416 3.73 24.42 9.60
N TYR A 417 2.82 24.61 10.54
CA TYR A 417 1.59 25.40 10.39
C TYR A 417 1.48 26.47 11.48
N PRO A 418 2.47 27.39 11.58
CA PRO A 418 2.50 28.40 12.64
C PRO A 418 1.28 29.33 12.60
N GLU A 419 0.71 29.54 11.41
CA GLU A 419 -0.47 30.37 11.19
C GLU A 419 -1.75 29.80 11.83
N VAL A 420 -1.79 28.50 12.11
CA VAL A 420 -2.95 27.83 12.71
C VAL A 420 -3.01 28.04 14.23
N GLY A 421 -1.88 28.28 14.88
CA GLY A 421 -1.82 28.45 16.32
C GLY A 421 -2.20 27.18 17.10
N ILE A 422 -1.62 26.04 16.72
CA ILE A 422 -1.93 24.73 17.32
C ILE A 422 -1.40 24.67 18.75
N ARG A 423 -2.29 24.36 19.71
CA ARG A 423 -1.96 24.33 21.15
C ARG A 423 -2.07 22.95 21.77
N GLY A 424 -2.90 22.07 21.22
CA GLY A 424 -3.10 20.72 21.77
C GLY A 424 -3.63 19.76 20.72
N VAL A 425 -3.46 18.47 20.98
CA VAL A 425 -3.94 17.41 20.11
C VAL A 425 -4.56 16.28 20.92
N ARG A 426 -5.69 15.78 20.45
CA ARG A 426 -6.39 14.62 21.01
C ARG A 426 -6.57 13.58 19.91
N HIS A 427 -6.07 12.39 20.13
CA HIS A 427 -6.26 11.28 19.18
C HIS A 427 -7.54 10.54 19.54
N ARG A 428 -8.52 10.56 18.61
CA ARG A 428 -9.84 9.94 18.79
C ARG A 428 -9.94 8.62 18.02
N PHE A 429 -10.42 7.62 18.72
CA PHE A 429 -10.86 6.38 18.10
C PHE A 429 -12.32 6.55 17.64
N MET A 430 -12.52 6.32 16.35
CA MET A 430 -13.80 6.52 15.70
C MET A 430 -14.47 5.18 15.39
N MET A 431 -15.78 5.10 15.59
CA MET A 431 -16.61 4.03 15.06
C MET A 431 -17.69 4.60 14.15
N PHE A 432 -18.14 3.76 13.23
CA PHE A 432 -19.11 4.14 12.22
C PHE A 432 -20.20 3.11 12.15
N GLU A 433 -21.42 3.58 12.01
CA GLU A 433 -22.57 2.76 11.63
C GLU A 433 -22.85 3.04 10.15
N ALA A 434 -22.82 2.01 9.32
CA ALA A 434 -23.20 2.17 7.93
C ALA A 434 -24.71 2.49 7.89
N PRO A 435 -25.14 3.58 7.22
CA PRO A 435 -26.56 3.90 7.12
C PRO A 435 -27.28 2.79 6.37
N ALA A 436 -28.56 2.55 6.76
CA ALA A 436 -29.47 1.76 5.96
C ALA A 436 -29.69 2.42 4.58
N TYR A 437 -30.17 1.64 3.61
CA TYR A 437 -30.68 2.23 2.38
C TYR A 437 -31.84 3.23 2.66
N PRO A 438 -31.92 4.31 1.88
CA PRO A 438 -31.31 4.58 0.60
C PRO A 438 -29.88 5.17 0.70
N ALA A 439 -29.19 5.18 -0.45
CA ALA A 439 -27.83 5.64 -0.60
C ALA A 439 -27.59 7.14 -0.30
N GLU A 440 -28.66 7.91 -0.13
CA GLU A 440 -28.62 9.35 0.19
C GLU A 440 -28.16 9.62 1.62
N ALA A 441 -28.29 8.63 2.53
CA ALA A 441 -27.84 8.79 3.89
C ALA A 441 -26.33 8.92 3.95
N ARG A 442 -25.84 10.06 4.43
CA ARG A 442 -24.44 10.30 4.70
C ARG A 442 -24.03 9.60 5.99
N PHE A 443 -22.80 9.24 6.00
CA PHE A 443 -22.17 8.48 7.05
C PHE A 443 -21.47 9.41 8.03
N GLU A 444 -21.99 9.58 9.22
CA GLU A 444 -21.37 10.41 10.24
C GLU A 444 -20.52 9.58 11.20
N PRO A 445 -19.22 9.86 11.28
CA PRO A 445 -18.36 9.20 12.23
C PRO A 445 -18.66 9.66 13.65
N ARG A 446 -18.84 8.71 14.58
CA ARG A 446 -18.97 9.01 16.00
C ARG A 446 -17.67 8.71 16.72
N PRO A 447 -17.07 9.70 17.43
CA PRO A 447 -15.96 9.42 18.31
C PRO A 447 -16.43 8.52 19.46
N ILE A 448 -15.74 7.39 19.68
CA ILE A 448 -16.11 6.44 20.73
C ILE A 448 -15.21 6.57 21.94
N ALA A 449 -13.92 6.77 21.70
CA ALA A 449 -12.94 6.77 22.77
C ALA A 449 -11.74 7.66 22.42
N THR A 450 -11.08 8.18 23.44
CA THR A 450 -9.78 8.85 23.32
C THR A 450 -8.66 7.84 23.50
N LEU A 451 -7.68 7.79 22.59
CA LEU A 451 -6.45 7.01 22.78
C LEU A 451 -5.46 7.78 23.64
N ALA A 452 -5.22 9.04 23.30
CA ALA A 452 -4.32 9.92 24.04
C ALA A 452 -4.71 11.39 23.79
N GLU A 453 -4.37 12.23 24.74
CA GLU A 453 -4.58 13.68 24.69
C GLU A 453 -3.33 14.40 25.18
N LEU A 454 -2.89 15.39 24.43
CA LEU A 454 -1.90 16.36 24.86
C LEU A 454 -2.58 17.74 24.90
N ARG A 455 -2.78 18.27 26.09
CA ARG A 455 -3.51 19.50 26.34
C ARG A 455 -2.65 20.74 26.10
N PRO A 456 -3.28 21.94 25.97
CA PRO A 456 -2.56 23.20 25.81
C PRO A 456 -1.63 23.53 26.97
N ASP A 457 -1.91 23.06 28.19
CA ASP A 457 -1.06 23.19 29.37
C ASP A 457 0.14 22.24 29.40
N GLY A 458 0.32 21.43 28.36
CA GLY A 458 1.37 20.42 28.22
C GLY A 458 1.09 19.11 28.95
N THR A 459 -0.08 18.97 29.59
CA THR A 459 -0.47 17.72 30.29
C THR A 459 -0.77 16.61 29.28
N PHE A 460 -0.10 15.47 29.44
CA PHE A 460 -0.37 14.26 28.64
C PHE A 460 -1.32 13.33 29.41
N ARG A 461 -2.39 12.88 28.76
CA ARG A 461 -3.38 11.95 29.31
C ARG A 461 -3.56 10.73 28.40
N SER A 462 -3.57 9.54 28.98
CA SER A 462 -3.86 8.28 28.29
C SER A 462 -4.30 7.20 29.27
N VAL A 463 -4.87 6.11 28.73
CA VAL A 463 -5.22 4.93 29.53
C VAL A 463 -4.68 3.69 28.81
N PHE A 464 -3.87 2.91 29.54
CA PHE A 464 -3.33 1.66 29.01
C PHE A 464 -4.01 0.48 29.66
N GLY A 465 -4.44 -0.47 28.82
CA GLY A 465 -5.02 -1.73 29.24
C GLY A 465 -4.13 -2.90 28.87
N LYS A 466 -3.73 -3.69 29.85
CA LYS A 466 -3.06 -4.97 29.66
C LYS A 466 -4.07 -6.10 29.82
N LEU A 467 -4.27 -6.87 28.75
CA LEU A 467 -5.09 -8.08 28.79
C LEU A 467 -4.33 -9.17 29.54
N THR A 468 -4.91 -9.70 30.61
CA THR A 468 -4.40 -10.80 31.41
C THR A 468 -5.30 -12.02 31.26
N LYS A 469 -4.93 -13.15 31.88
CA LYS A 469 -5.79 -14.34 31.91
C LYS A 469 -7.06 -14.10 32.75
N ASP A 470 -6.95 -13.24 33.75
CA ASP A 470 -7.97 -13.01 34.77
C ASP A 470 -8.79 -11.74 34.50
N GLY A 471 -8.52 -11.01 33.41
CA GLY A 471 -9.26 -9.81 33.06
C GLY A 471 -8.42 -8.75 32.34
N VAL A 472 -8.66 -7.48 32.68
CA VAL A 472 -7.92 -6.33 32.17
C VAL A 472 -7.34 -5.54 33.33
N GLU A 473 -6.06 -5.24 33.25
CA GLU A 473 -5.38 -4.30 34.11
C GLU A 473 -5.30 -2.95 33.38
N LEU A 474 -5.91 -1.91 33.95
CA LEU A 474 -5.93 -0.55 33.42
C LEU A 474 -4.98 0.33 34.20
N ARG A 475 -4.18 1.12 33.50
CA ARG A 475 -3.26 2.11 34.07
C ARG A 475 -3.57 3.49 33.47
N PRO A 476 -4.40 4.31 34.15
CA PRO A 476 -4.62 5.70 33.75
C PRO A 476 -3.36 6.51 34.01
N GLN A 477 -2.99 7.34 33.04
CA GLN A 477 -1.90 8.31 33.20
C GLN A 477 -2.48 9.73 33.26
N GLN A 478 -2.20 10.42 34.36
CA GLN A 478 -2.68 11.78 34.63
C GLN A 478 -4.20 11.95 34.41
N VAL A 479 -4.93 10.86 34.60
CA VAL A 479 -6.40 10.82 34.62
C VAL A 479 -6.81 10.52 36.04
N ASP A 480 -7.32 11.50 36.74
CA ASP A 480 -7.89 11.29 38.07
C ASP A 480 -9.19 10.49 37.90
N ALA A 481 -9.23 9.31 38.48
CA ALA A 481 -10.31 8.35 38.26
C ALA A 481 -11.05 8.07 39.56
N LYS A 482 -12.29 8.51 39.65
CA LYS A 482 -13.20 8.21 40.78
C LYS A 482 -14.02 6.96 40.48
N SER A 483 -14.47 6.81 39.24
CA SER A 483 -15.23 5.66 38.78
C SER A 483 -14.66 5.09 37.48
N VAL A 484 -14.52 3.79 37.39
CA VAL A 484 -14.04 3.11 36.19
C VAL A 484 -14.92 1.90 35.88
N ARG A 485 -15.41 1.86 34.66
CA ARG A 485 -16.04 0.67 34.08
C ARG A 485 -15.41 0.33 32.75
N LEU A 486 -15.43 -0.94 32.41
CA LEU A 486 -14.87 -1.42 31.15
C LEU A 486 -15.99 -1.77 30.19
N VAL A 487 -15.86 -1.34 28.94
CA VAL A 487 -16.69 -1.76 27.80
C VAL A 487 -15.79 -2.44 26.78
N TYR A 488 -16.16 -3.63 26.35
CA TYR A 488 -15.34 -4.35 25.37
C TYR A 488 -16.21 -4.98 24.28
N TYR A 489 -15.61 -5.10 23.11
CA TYR A 489 -16.23 -5.63 21.90
C TYR A 489 -15.49 -6.89 21.47
N LEU A 490 -16.26 -7.95 21.17
CA LEU A 490 -15.75 -9.19 20.61
C LEU A 490 -15.87 -9.11 19.08
N ASN A 491 -14.74 -9.26 18.37
CA ASN A 491 -14.71 -9.30 16.91
C ASN A 491 -15.39 -8.10 16.19
N ASP A 492 -15.31 -6.90 16.79
CA ASP A 492 -16.01 -5.70 16.31
C ASP A 492 -17.54 -5.87 16.19
N LEU A 493 -18.12 -6.79 16.95
CA LEU A 493 -19.57 -6.92 17.03
C LEU A 493 -20.17 -5.75 17.82
N PRO A 494 -21.40 -5.29 17.46
CA PRO A 494 -22.04 -4.15 18.12
C PRO A 494 -22.41 -4.42 19.58
N VAL A 495 -22.33 -5.67 20.02
CA VAL A 495 -22.68 -6.05 21.39
C VAL A 495 -21.54 -5.66 22.32
N ALA A 496 -21.78 -4.61 23.08
CA ALA A 496 -20.87 -4.17 24.12
C ALA A 496 -21.06 -5.03 25.40
N HIS A 497 -20.00 -5.65 25.84
CA HIS A 497 -19.96 -6.27 27.18
C HIS A 497 -19.44 -5.23 28.17
N GLN A 498 -20.06 -5.14 29.36
CA GLN A 498 -19.66 -4.22 30.40
C GLN A 498 -19.19 -4.98 31.64
N LEU A 499 -18.13 -4.48 32.26
CA LEU A 499 -17.60 -4.98 33.51
C LEU A 499 -17.21 -3.82 34.42
N PRO A 500 -17.50 -3.88 35.73
CA PRO A 500 -16.95 -2.94 36.68
C PRO A 500 -15.44 -3.18 36.83
N ALA A 501 -14.72 -2.12 37.12
CA ALA A 501 -13.31 -2.20 37.48
C ALA A 501 -13.12 -1.75 38.93
N THR A 502 -12.34 -2.49 39.68
CA THR A 502 -11.99 -2.18 41.07
C THR A 502 -10.60 -1.60 41.15
N ARG A 503 -10.41 -0.62 42.02
CA ARG A 503 -9.10 0.01 42.21
C ARG A 503 -8.18 -0.93 42.99
N ASP A 504 -6.96 -1.09 42.49
CA ASP A 504 -5.88 -1.86 43.11
C ASP A 504 -4.58 -1.04 43.03
N GLY A 505 -4.35 -0.23 44.06
CA GLY A 505 -3.24 0.75 44.09
C GLY A 505 -3.37 1.84 43.03
N ASP A 506 -2.39 1.91 42.11
CA ASP A 506 -2.30 2.85 41.00
C ASP A 506 -3.01 2.37 39.73
N ARG A 507 -3.61 1.19 39.76
CA ARG A 507 -4.28 0.55 38.63
C ARG A 507 -5.72 0.19 38.96
N PHE A 508 -6.46 -0.14 37.90
CA PHE A 508 -7.80 -0.74 38.00
C PHE A 508 -7.79 -2.12 37.39
N VAL A 509 -8.43 -3.07 38.03
CA VAL A 509 -8.53 -4.46 37.58
C VAL A 509 -9.98 -4.86 37.40
N THR A 510 -10.25 -5.67 36.37
CA THR A 510 -11.58 -6.22 36.12
C THR A 510 -11.57 -7.73 36.33
N GLY A 511 -12.75 -8.31 36.51
CA GLY A 511 -12.93 -9.75 36.45
C GLY A 511 -12.68 -10.32 35.03
N PRO A 512 -12.80 -11.67 34.89
CA PRO A 512 -12.50 -12.36 33.64
C PRO A 512 -13.41 -11.92 32.50
N LEU A 513 -12.83 -11.81 31.30
CA LEU A 513 -13.56 -11.43 30.09
C LEU A 513 -14.25 -12.63 29.48
N LYS A 514 -15.46 -12.41 28.95
CA LYS A 514 -16.14 -13.41 28.10
C LYS A 514 -15.50 -13.38 26.70
N GLY A 515 -14.63 -14.35 26.41
CA GLY A 515 -13.97 -14.46 25.12
C GLY A 515 -12.72 -13.59 24.96
N LYS A 516 -12.27 -13.42 23.72
CA LYS A 516 -11.05 -12.63 23.39
C LYS A 516 -11.47 -11.28 22.80
N PRO A 517 -11.42 -10.20 23.55
CA PRO A 517 -11.85 -8.90 23.07
C PRO A 517 -10.92 -8.39 21.95
N LEU A 518 -11.51 -7.72 20.97
CA LEU A 518 -10.77 -7.01 19.94
C LEU A 518 -10.50 -5.56 20.35
N THR A 519 -11.49 -4.92 20.97
CA THR A 519 -11.41 -3.53 21.43
C THR A 519 -11.88 -3.44 22.87
N VAL A 520 -11.12 -2.74 23.70
CA VAL A 520 -11.40 -2.51 25.12
C VAL A 520 -11.39 -1.02 25.38
N ILE A 521 -12.51 -0.49 25.90
CA ILE A 521 -12.71 0.90 26.23
C ILE A 521 -12.89 1.03 27.74
N ALA A 522 -12.09 1.85 28.39
CA ALA A 522 -12.28 2.22 29.78
C ALA A 522 -13.14 3.49 29.82
N ILE A 523 -14.26 3.47 30.51
CA ILE A 523 -15.04 4.65 30.80
C ILE A 523 -14.65 5.14 32.19
N ILE A 524 -13.93 6.25 32.23
CA ILE A 524 -13.41 6.86 33.45
C ILE A 524 -14.18 8.16 33.68
N ASP A 525 -14.94 8.21 34.78
CA ASP A 525 -15.79 9.35 35.13
C ASP A 525 -16.68 9.86 34.00
N GLY A 526 -17.17 8.91 33.19
CA GLY A 526 -18.02 9.18 32.02
C GLY A 526 -17.24 9.41 30.72
N GLU A 527 -15.93 9.67 30.75
CA GLU A 527 -15.11 9.83 29.54
C GLU A 527 -14.63 8.47 29.02
N PRO A 528 -14.87 8.15 27.73
CA PRO A 528 -14.41 6.90 27.13
C PRO A 528 -12.96 7.00 26.65
N TRP A 529 -12.13 6.04 27.08
CA TRP A 529 -10.71 5.91 26.71
C TRP A 529 -10.43 4.56 26.05
N LEU A 530 -9.69 4.56 24.95
CA LEU A 530 -9.26 3.32 24.30
C LEU A 530 -8.10 2.71 25.10
N ALA A 531 -8.41 1.67 25.88
CA ALA A 531 -7.44 1.04 26.75
C ALA A 531 -6.59 -0.02 26.03
N ALA A 532 -7.21 -0.85 25.19
CA ALA A 532 -6.51 -1.88 24.44
C ALA A 532 -7.20 -2.20 23.12
N ARG A 533 -6.42 -2.52 22.11
CA ARG A 533 -6.90 -3.05 20.84
C ARG A 533 -6.01 -4.17 20.34
N ARG A 534 -6.63 -5.25 19.90
CA ARG A 534 -5.93 -6.38 19.30
C ARG A 534 -5.85 -6.19 17.79
N LYS A 535 -4.68 -6.40 17.19
CA LYS A 535 -4.59 -6.56 15.74
C LYS A 535 -5.33 -7.83 15.31
N LYS A 536 -6.15 -7.70 14.27
CA LYS A 536 -6.75 -8.86 13.59
C LYS A 536 -5.69 -9.72 12.93
#